data_c6cb459f7fcdd68612defe0a5ad5ebdf
#
_entry.id   c6cb459f7fcdd68612defe0a5ad5ebdf
#
_cell.length_a   1.000
_cell.length_b   1.000
_cell.length_c   1.000
_cell.angle_alpha   90.00
_cell.angle_beta   90.00
_cell.angle_gamma   90.00
#
_symmetry.space_group_name_H-M   'P 1'
#
loop_
_entity.id
_entity.type
_entity.pdbx_description
1 polymer ?
#
loop_
_entity_poly.entity_id
_entity_poly.type
_entity_poly.pdbx_seq_one_letter_code
_entity_poly.pdbx_strand_id
1 'polypeptide(L)'
;MASLDDLKKRIVSVKSTQKITKAMKMVAAAKLKRAQENAEKGRPYSEKMNNIILNLSSGISNKENAPKLLSGTGDDKIHLCVVLTSDRGLC
;
A
#
# COMPACT_ATOMS: atom_id res chain seq x y z
N MET A 1 18.12 -28.69 35.98
CA MET A 1 17.04 -29.39 35.30
C MET A 1 15.76 -28.55 35.44
N ALA A 2 15.04 -28.35 34.34
CA ALA A 2 13.80 -27.61 34.38
C ALA A 2 12.76 -28.39 35.25
N SER A 3 12.23 -27.71 36.25
CA SER A 3 11.19 -28.29 37.12
C SER A 3 9.90 -28.52 36.31
N LEU A 4 9.12 -29.53 36.71
CA LEU A 4 7.80 -29.86 36.12
C LEU A 4 6.87 -28.64 36.13
N ASP A 5 6.99 -27.79 37.14
CA ASP A 5 6.24 -26.53 37.25
C ASP A 5 6.69 -25.47 36.23
N ASP A 6 7.97 -25.41 35.93
CA ASP A 6 8.48 -24.52 34.89
C ASP A 6 7.97 -24.91 33.50
N LEU A 7 7.89 -26.20 33.22
CA LEU A 7 7.31 -26.72 31.99
C LEU A 7 5.83 -26.38 31.86
N LYS A 8 5.05 -26.57 32.96
CA LYS A 8 3.63 -26.21 32.99
C LYS A 8 3.43 -24.69 32.72
N LYS A 9 4.21 -23.83 33.38
CA LYS A 9 4.15 -22.39 33.18
C LYS A 9 4.49 -22.02 31.73
N ARG A 10 5.49 -22.65 31.12
CA ARG A 10 5.84 -22.45 29.72
C ARG A 10 4.71 -22.84 28.78
N ILE A 11 4.05 -23.98 29.01
CA ILE A 11 2.91 -24.43 28.21
C ILE A 11 1.76 -23.41 28.26
N VAL A 12 1.45 -22.89 29.45
CA VAL A 12 0.40 -21.87 29.63
C VAL A 12 0.78 -20.58 28.90
N SER A 13 2.01 -20.13 29.03
CA SER A 13 2.52 -18.94 28.35
C SER A 13 2.44 -19.07 26.83
N VAL A 14 2.88 -20.19 26.28
CA VAL A 14 2.85 -20.46 24.83
C VAL A 14 1.40 -20.52 24.33
N LYS A 15 0.49 -21.16 25.05
CA LYS A 15 -0.94 -21.19 24.70
C LYS A 15 -1.55 -19.77 24.69
N SER A 16 -1.17 -18.91 25.63
CA SER A 16 -1.59 -17.51 25.64
C SER A 16 -1.06 -16.75 24.44
N THR A 17 0.23 -16.89 24.14
CA THR A 17 0.86 -16.27 22.96
C THR A 17 0.21 -16.74 21.66
N GLN A 18 -0.14 -18.02 21.56
CA GLN A 18 -0.85 -18.57 20.39
C GLN A 18 -2.21 -17.91 20.19
N LYS A 19 -2.98 -17.68 21.27
CA LYS A 19 -4.27 -16.98 21.21
C LYS A 19 -4.10 -15.54 20.71
N ILE A 20 -3.09 -14.83 21.24
CA ILE A 20 -2.77 -13.46 20.83
C ILE A 20 -2.39 -13.41 19.34
N THR A 21 -1.52 -14.30 18.88
CA THR A 21 -1.10 -14.38 17.48
C THR A 21 -2.28 -14.68 16.56
N LYS A 22 -3.18 -15.57 16.96
CA LYS A 22 -4.40 -15.86 16.21
C LYS A 22 -5.30 -14.61 16.09
N ALA A 23 -5.47 -13.86 17.18
CA ALA A 23 -6.22 -12.61 17.17
C ALA A 23 -5.58 -11.56 16.25
N MET A 24 -4.25 -11.40 16.30
CA MET A 24 -3.52 -10.50 15.41
C MET A 24 -3.70 -10.88 13.93
N LYS A 25 -3.68 -12.17 13.61
CA LYS A 25 -3.94 -12.68 12.26
C LYS A 25 -5.34 -12.30 11.77
N MET A 26 -6.36 -12.39 12.62
CA MET A 26 -7.73 -12.00 12.28
C MET A 26 -7.84 -10.50 12.01
N VAL A 27 -7.21 -9.65 12.84
CA VAL A 27 -7.19 -8.21 12.65
C VAL A 27 -6.46 -7.85 11.34
N ALA A 28 -5.31 -8.47 11.07
CA ALA A 28 -4.56 -8.25 9.84
C ALA A 28 -5.38 -8.65 8.59
N ALA A 29 -6.07 -9.78 8.64
CA ALA A 29 -6.95 -10.23 7.55
C ALA A 29 -8.10 -9.26 7.29
N ALA A 30 -8.72 -8.71 8.34
CA ALA A 30 -9.78 -7.73 8.21
C ALA A 30 -9.27 -6.41 7.59
N LYS A 31 -8.09 -5.94 8.00
CA LYS A 31 -7.44 -4.76 7.40
C LYS A 31 -7.10 -4.98 5.93
N LEU A 32 -6.54 -6.15 5.60
CA LEU A 32 -6.22 -6.51 4.22
C LEU A 32 -7.47 -6.53 3.34
N LYS A 33 -8.55 -7.17 3.79
CA LYS A 33 -9.82 -7.20 3.06
C LYS A 33 -10.33 -5.79 2.76
N ARG A 34 -10.34 -4.91 3.77
CA ARG A 34 -10.78 -3.52 3.58
C ARG A 34 -9.90 -2.76 2.57
N ALA A 35 -8.58 -2.98 2.60
CA ALA A 35 -7.66 -2.37 1.66
C ALA A 35 -7.90 -2.88 0.22
N GLN A 36 -8.15 -4.18 0.05
CA GLN A 36 -8.50 -4.78 -1.24
C GLN A 36 -9.81 -4.21 -1.79
N GLU A 37 -10.87 -4.14 -0.98
CA GLU A 37 -12.15 -3.56 -1.39
C GLU A 37 -12.01 -2.09 -1.83
N ASN A 38 -11.20 -1.31 -1.12
CA ASN A 38 -10.94 0.07 -1.49
C ASN A 38 -10.15 0.19 -2.81
N ALA A 39 -9.16 -0.68 -3.01
CA ALA A 39 -8.38 -0.72 -4.24
C ALA A 39 -9.27 -1.11 -5.44
N GLU A 40 -10.13 -2.11 -5.29
CA GLU A 40 -11.06 -2.54 -6.34
C GLU A 40 -12.06 -1.44 -6.71
N LYS A 41 -12.59 -0.71 -5.72
CA LYS A 41 -13.47 0.45 -5.95
C LYS A 41 -12.75 1.61 -6.64
N GLY A 42 -11.46 1.77 -6.40
CA GLY A 42 -10.66 2.83 -7.01
C GLY A 42 -10.25 2.57 -8.47
N ARG A 43 -10.18 1.30 -8.89
CA ARG A 43 -9.73 0.91 -10.25
C ARG A 43 -10.52 1.58 -11.37
N PRO A 44 -11.86 1.58 -11.38
CA PRO A 44 -12.63 2.20 -12.46
C PRO A 44 -12.35 3.71 -12.62
N TYR A 45 -12.10 4.39 -11.49
CA TYR A 45 -11.72 5.80 -11.51
C TYR A 45 -10.34 6.00 -12.15
N SER A 46 -9.37 5.18 -11.74
CA SER A 46 -8.01 5.23 -12.27
C SER A 46 -7.97 4.94 -13.78
N GLU A 47 -8.73 3.95 -14.25
CA GLU A 47 -8.84 3.61 -15.66
C GLU A 47 -9.45 4.75 -16.49
N LYS A 48 -10.54 5.36 -16.01
CA LYS A 48 -11.17 6.52 -16.67
C LYS A 48 -10.22 7.72 -16.71
N MET A 49 -9.53 7.99 -15.63
CA MET A 49 -8.57 9.09 -15.56
C MET A 49 -7.42 8.88 -16.56
N ASN A 50 -6.89 7.64 -16.62
CA ASN A 50 -5.84 7.29 -17.56
C ASN A 50 -6.30 7.46 -19.01
N ASN A 51 -7.52 7.06 -19.34
CA ASN A 51 -8.09 7.26 -20.68
C ASN A 51 -8.24 8.74 -21.05
N ILE A 52 -8.65 9.58 -20.09
CA ILE A 52 -8.73 11.03 -20.29
C ILE A 52 -7.33 11.60 -20.59
N ILE A 53 -6.32 11.20 -19.81
CA ILE A 53 -4.94 11.67 -20.00
C ILE A 53 -4.40 11.22 -21.37
N LEU A 54 -4.66 9.99 -21.78
CA LEU A 54 -4.27 9.48 -23.09
C LEU A 54 -4.94 10.23 -24.23
N ASN A 55 -6.24 10.50 -24.11
CA ASN A 55 -6.98 11.29 -25.11
C ASN A 55 -6.48 12.73 -25.21
N LEU A 56 -6.19 13.37 -24.08
CA LEU A 56 -5.62 14.71 -24.06
C LEU A 56 -4.20 14.71 -24.67
N SER A 57 -3.38 13.73 -24.33
CA SER A 57 -2.01 13.59 -24.86
C SER A 57 -2.01 13.35 -26.37
N SER A 58 -2.94 12.54 -26.87
CA SER A 58 -3.06 12.28 -28.32
C SER A 58 -3.59 13.47 -29.13
N GLY A 59 -4.34 14.37 -28.51
CA GLY A 59 -4.85 15.60 -29.12
C GLY A 59 -3.83 16.73 -29.22
N ILE A 60 -2.68 16.60 -28.56
CA ILE A 60 -1.64 17.65 -28.56
C ILE A 60 -0.71 17.43 -29.75
N SER A 61 -0.92 18.19 -30.82
CA SER A 61 -0.10 18.13 -32.05
C SER A 61 1.27 18.80 -31.89
N ASN A 62 1.39 19.81 -31.03
CA ASN A 62 2.63 20.57 -30.77
C ASN A 62 3.06 20.47 -29.31
N LYS A 63 4.20 19.83 -29.07
CA LYS A 63 4.79 19.69 -27.72
C LYS A 63 5.20 21.03 -27.09
N GLU A 64 5.51 22.02 -27.88
CA GLU A 64 5.96 23.36 -27.41
C GLU A 64 4.84 24.16 -26.71
N ASN A 65 3.60 24.00 -27.15
CA ASN A 65 2.43 24.65 -26.57
C ASN A 65 1.68 23.79 -25.56
N ALA A 66 2.14 22.57 -25.31
CA ALA A 66 1.50 21.65 -24.38
C ALA A 66 1.77 22.06 -22.92
N PRO A 67 0.80 21.87 -22.01
CA PRO A 67 1.04 22.04 -20.59
C PRO A 67 2.25 21.20 -20.13
N LYS A 68 3.16 21.79 -19.38
CA LYS A 68 4.39 21.12 -18.91
C LYS A 68 4.13 19.84 -18.11
N LEU A 69 2.96 19.71 -17.47
CA LEU A 69 2.55 18.50 -16.77
C LEU A 69 2.27 17.31 -17.72
N LEU A 70 1.97 17.57 -18.99
CA LEU A 70 1.72 16.52 -19.99
C LEU A 70 2.94 16.28 -20.89
N SER A 71 3.68 17.35 -21.24
CA SER A 71 4.83 17.28 -22.15
C SER A 71 6.15 17.01 -21.45
N GLY A 72 6.20 17.21 -20.13
CA GLY A 72 7.44 17.23 -19.37
C GLY A 72 8.18 18.57 -19.50
N THR A 73 9.24 18.75 -18.73
CA THR A 73 10.07 19.96 -18.74
C THR A 73 11.21 19.88 -19.77
N GLY A 74 11.54 18.69 -20.26
CA GLY A 74 12.67 18.46 -21.15
C GLY A 74 14.05 18.46 -20.45
N ASP A 75 14.08 18.78 -19.15
CA ASP A 75 15.30 18.80 -18.35
C ASP A 75 15.38 17.55 -17.44
N ASP A 76 16.42 16.75 -17.61
CA ASP A 76 16.70 15.53 -16.84
C ASP A 76 17.77 15.73 -15.75
N LYS A 77 17.98 16.96 -15.29
CA LYS A 77 19.07 17.28 -14.34
C LYS A 77 18.68 17.13 -12.89
N ILE A 78 17.41 17.37 -12.56
CA ILE A 78 16.92 17.35 -11.17
C ILE A 78 15.62 16.57 -11.12
N HIS A 79 15.62 15.48 -10.33
CA HIS A 79 14.46 14.64 -10.13
C HIS A 79 13.93 14.80 -8.70
N LEU A 80 12.65 15.13 -8.55
CA LEU A 80 11.95 15.13 -7.28
C LEU A 80 11.23 13.81 -7.10
N CYS A 81 11.68 13.01 -6.13
CA CYS A 81 11.01 11.77 -5.76
C CYS A 81 10.20 11.99 -4.49
N VAL A 82 8.88 11.90 -4.58
CA VAL A 82 7.98 12.02 -3.43
C VAL A 82 7.58 10.61 -2.99
N VAL A 83 8.03 10.19 -1.80
CA VAL A 83 7.75 8.88 -1.24
C VAL A 83 6.70 9.03 -0.14
N LEU A 84 5.53 8.40 -0.32
CA LEU A 84 4.45 8.38 0.64
C LEU A 84 4.44 7.00 1.32
N THR A 85 4.77 6.98 2.60
CA THR A 85 4.77 5.75 3.39
C THR A 85 3.93 5.91 4.64
N SER A 86 3.58 4.81 5.30
CA SER A 86 2.94 4.87 6.60
C SER A 86 3.99 5.03 7.70
N ASP A 87 3.70 5.87 8.71
CA ASP A 87 4.61 6.13 9.85
C ASP A 87 4.59 4.99 10.87
N ARG A 88 3.53 4.21 10.90
CA ARG A 88 3.30 3.22 11.95
C ARG A 88 2.62 1.97 11.43
N GLY A 89 3.08 0.83 11.91
CA GLY A 89 2.53 -0.48 11.60
C GLY A 89 3.55 -1.37 10.89
N LEU A 90 3.05 -2.49 10.38
CA LEU A 90 3.83 -3.43 9.58
C LEU A 90 3.90 -2.91 8.13
N CYS A 91 4.82 -2.03 7.87
CA CYS A 91 5.05 -1.50 6.53
C CYS A 91 6.20 -2.23 5.84
#